data_83e12d12edaafb4a27da7da660550247
#
_entry.id   83e12d12edaafb4a27da7da660550247
#
_cell.length_a   1.000
_cell.length_b   1.000
_cell.length_c   1.000
_cell.angle_alpha   90.00
_cell.angle_beta   90.00
_cell.angle_gamma   90.00
#
_symmetry.space_group_name_H-M   'P 1'
#
loop_
_entity.id
_entity.type
_entity.pdbx_description
1 polymer ?
#
loop_
_entity_poly.entity_id
_entity_poly.type
_entity_poly.pdbx_seq_one_letter_code
_entity_poly.pdbx_strand_id
1 'polypeptide(L)'
;MDRKEFLASMLTLGGAALVPSVAKADVLKNIERLVAAAPRKKIDEGLAVLLSDIHICGELKDGKSLHYPYNPTSLQLRIEEILSMRPLPANVLVFGDVAWDYGLVADYRYAAELLRPLEDAGIKVTLGLGNHDRRTAFFKVFPQYAQNTPVAGRAVSVVALPDVDVIMLDSLAEKPVL
;
A
#
# COMPACT_ATOMS: atom_id res chain seq x y z
N MET A 1 6.51 -6.69 -8.23
CA MET A 1 7.83 -7.20 -7.78
C MET A 1 7.60 -7.91 -6.47
N ASP A 2 7.85 -9.20 -6.41
CA ASP A 2 7.66 -9.93 -5.17
C ASP A 2 8.80 -9.62 -4.18
N ARG A 3 8.64 -10.03 -2.89
CA ARG A 3 9.65 -9.80 -1.84
C ARG A 3 11.03 -10.36 -2.21
N LYS A 4 11.08 -11.42 -3.01
CA LYS A 4 12.31 -12.06 -3.48
C LYS A 4 13.00 -11.20 -4.55
N GLU A 5 12.23 -10.64 -5.47
CA GLU A 5 12.72 -9.73 -6.51
C GLU A 5 13.24 -8.42 -5.93
N PHE A 6 12.57 -7.88 -4.89
CA PHE A 6 13.03 -6.68 -4.16
C PHE A 6 14.36 -6.91 -3.46
N LEU A 7 14.51 -8.02 -2.72
CA LEU A 7 15.77 -8.37 -2.04
C LEU A 7 16.90 -8.67 -3.04
N ALA A 8 16.60 -9.28 -4.19
CA ALA A 8 17.56 -9.51 -5.25
C ALA A 8 18.02 -8.19 -5.90
N SER A 9 17.12 -7.21 -6.05
CA SER A 9 17.47 -5.90 -6.62
C SER A 9 18.36 -5.07 -5.70
N MET A 10 18.20 -5.18 -4.38
CA MET A 10 19.07 -4.51 -3.41
C MET A 10 20.51 -5.06 -3.42
N LEU A 11 20.70 -6.34 -3.77
CA LEU A 11 22.03 -6.94 -3.90
C LEU A 11 22.77 -6.52 -5.18
N THR A 12 22.03 -6.05 -6.20
CA THR A 12 22.64 -5.59 -7.47
C THR A 12 23.05 -4.12 -7.45
N LEU A 13 22.57 -3.32 -6.49
CA LEU A 13 22.89 -1.89 -6.34
C LEU A 13 24.10 -1.62 -5.45
N GLY A 14 24.63 -2.61 -4.76
CA GLY A 14 25.78 -2.50 -3.86
C GLY A 14 27.04 -3.15 -4.42
N GLY A 15 27.74 -2.46 -5.33
CA GLY A 15 29.17 -2.71 -5.60
C GLY A 15 29.49 -3.94 -6.45
N ALA A 16 29.75 -3.73 -7.74
CA ALA A 16 30.49 -4.66 -8.58
C ALA A 16 31.95 -4.79 -8.07
N ALA A 17 32.21 -5.75 -7.20
CA ALA A 17 33.55 -6.27 -6.92
C ALA A 17 33.46 -7.69 -6.35
N LEU A 18 33.82 -8.68 -7.19
CA LEU A 18 34.36 -9.98 -6.81
C LEU A 18 33.57 -10.81 -5.78
N VAL A 19 32.41 -11.32 -6.19
CA VAL A 19 31.87 -12.54 -5.60
C VAL A 19 32.27 -13.70 -6.51
N PRO A 20 33.06 -14.72 -6.02
CA PRO A 20 33.27 -15.96 -6.76
C PRO A 20 31.88 -16.54 -7.08
N SER A 21 31.78 -17.29 -8.17
CA SER A 21 30.57 -17.89 -8.71
C SER A 21 29.85 -18.85 -7.73
N VAL A 22 29.35 -18.31 -6.65
CA VAL A 22 28.30 -18.96 -5.86
C VAL A 22 27.07 -18.94 -6.71
N ALA A 23 26.56 -20.10 -7.09
CA ALA A 23 25.44 -20.22 -8.00
C ALA A 23 24.29 -19.35 -7.48
N LYS A 24 23.68 -18.55 -8.36
CA LYS A 24 22.54 -17.64 -8.03
C LYS A 24 21.46 -18.34 -7.20
N ALA A 25 21.30 -19.67 -7.37
CA ALA A 25 20.41 -20.52 -6.61
C ALA A 25 20.80 -20.64 -5.11
N ASP A 26 22.08 -20.67 -4.77
CA ASP A 26 22.53 -20.80 -3.37
C ASP A 26 22.38 -19.48 -2.62
N VAL A 27 22.56 -18.34 -3.31
CA VAL A 27 22.30 -17.02 -2.74
C VAL A 27 20.81 -16.86 -2.46
N LEU A 28 19.95 -17.26 -3.39
CA LEU A 28 18.49 -17.20 -3.20
C LEU A 28 18.03 -18.12 -2.07
N LYS A 29 18.56 -19.36 -1.98
CA LYS A 29 18.26 -20.27 -0.85
C LYS A 29 18.71 -19.72 0.49
N ASN A 30 19.87 -19.09 0.56
CA ASN A 30 20.35 -18.47 1.79
C ASN A 30 19.50 -17.26 2.19
N ILE A 31 19.05 -16.44 1.23
CA ILE A 31 18.10 -15.34 1.47
C ILE A 31 16.76 -15.89 1.95
N GLU A 32 16.22 -16.93 1.31
CA GLU A 32 14.98 -17.59 1.77
C GLU A 32 15.09 -18.11 3.20
N ARG A 33 16.22 -18.73 3.53
CA ARG A 33 16.50 -19.24 4.89
C ARG A 33 16.61 -18.11 5.92
N LEU A 34 17.28 -17.00 5.59
CA LEU A 34 17.41 -15.83 6.45
C LEU A 34 16.05 -15.13 6.65
N VAL A 35 15.25 -15.02 5.59
CA VAL A 35 13.89 -14.44 5.67
C VAL A 35 12.96 -15.35 6.47
N ALA A 36 13.07 -16.69 6.33
CA ALA A 36 12.29 -17.64 7.11
C ALA A 36 12.70 -17.70 8.59
N ALA A 37 13.99 -17.43 8.90
CA ALA A 37 14.55 -17.42 10.24
C ALA A 37 14.40 -16.06 10.93
N ALA A 38 14.08 -14.98 10.22
CA ALA A 38 13.83 -13.69 10.83
C ALA A 38 12.60 -13.78 11.75
N PRO A 39 12.71 -13.37 13.02
CA PRO A 39 11.56 -13.40 13.93
C PRO A 39 10.42 -12.58 13.29
N ARG A 40 9.23 -13.20 13.18
CA ARG A 40 8.04 -12.49 12.71
C ARG A 40 7.84 -11.28 13.62
N LYS A 41 7.73 -10.11 13.03
CA LYS A 41 7.45 -8.89 13.78
C LYS A 41 6.12 -9.09 14.52
N LYS A 42 6.11 -8.83 15.82
CA LYS A 42 4.87 -8.87 16.60
C LYS A 42 3.93 -7.79 16.06
N ILE A 43 2.70 -8.17 15.79
CA ILE A 43 1.61 -7.25 15.40
C ILE A 43 0.81 -6.95 16.66
N ASP A 44 0.43 -5.69 16.82
CA ASP A 44 -0.46 -5.22 17.88
C ASP A 44 -1.85 -5.01 17.28
N GLU A 45 -2.80 -5.88 17.66
CA GLU A 45 -4.17 -5.84 17.16
C GLU A 45 -4.93 -4.56 17.57
N GLY A 46 -4.52 -3.89 18.66
CA GLY A 46 -5.09 -2.64 19.13
C GLY A 46 -4.49 -1.39 18.49
N LEU A 47 -3.43 -1.55 17.69
CA LEU A 47 -2.74 -0.42 17.09
C LEU A 47 -3.14 -0.25 15.61
N ALA A 48 -3.63 0.96 15.28
CA ALA A 48 -3.89 1.37 13.91
C ALA A 48 -3.15 2.67 13.58
N VAL A 49 -2.66 2.79 12.36
CA VAL A 49 -2.08 4.03 11.82
C VAL A 49 -3.09 4.67 10.87
N LEU A 50 -3.29 5.97 11.00
CA LEU A 50 -4.18 6.76 10.19
C LEU A 50 -3.36 7.60 9.20
N LEU A 51 -3.66 7.46 7.93
CA LEU A 51 -3.14 8.28 6.83
C LEU A 51 -4.32 8.97 6.13
N SER A 52 -4.05 10.08 5.48
CA SER A 52 -5.05 10.80 4.68
C SER A 52 -4.36 11.46 3.48
N ASP A 53 -5.13 11.72 2.43
CA ASP A 53 -4.74 12.63 1.34
C ASP A 53 -3.39 12.24 0.70
N ILE A 54 -3.24 10.97 0.35
CA ILE A 54 -1.98 10.48 -0.23
C ILE A 54 -1.76 10.93 -1.68
N HIS A 55 -2.82 11.30 -2.40
CA HIS A 55 -2.83 11.91 -3.72
C HIS A 55 -1.83 11.29 -4.71
N ILE A 56 -1.98 10.02 -4.99
CA ILE A 56 -1.08 9.29 -5.90
C ILE A 56 -1.49 9.49 -7.34
N CYS A 57 -0.58 10.01 -8.15
CA CYS A 57 -0.72 10.11 -9.60
C CYS A 57 -0.06 8.91 -10.29
N GLY A 58 -0.87 8.10 -10.97
CA GLY A 58 -0.42 6.92 -11.71
C GLY A 58 0.03 7.21 -13.15
N GLU A 59 -0.09 8.45 -13.62
CA GLU A 59 0.51 8.88 -14.87
C GLU A 59 2.00 9.13 -14.66
N LEU A 60 2.83 8.26 -15.23
CA LEU A 60 4.27 8.28 -15.01
C LEU A 60 5.00 8.75 -16.28
N LYS A 61 6.00 9.61 -16.09
CA LYS A 61 6.99 9.96 -17.10
C LYS A 61 8.38 9.66 -16.55
N ASP A 62 9.15 8.86 -17.26
CA ASP A 62 10.47 8.39 -16.84
C ASP A 62 10.47 7.75 -15.43
N GLY A 63 9.37 7.00 -15.12
CA GLY A 63 9.17 6.34 -13.84
C GLY A 63 8.79 7.26 -12.67
N LYS A 64 8.52 8.54 -12.93
CA LYS A 64 8.09 9.51 -11.92
C LYS A 64 6.68 9.99 -12.20
N SER A 65 5.89 10.22 -11.15
CA SER A 65 4.57 10.83 -11.28
C SER A 65 4.65 12.17 -11.99
N LEU A 66 3.76 12.36 -12.97
CA LEU A 66 3.67 13.58 -13.77
C LEU A 66 3.24 14.77 -12.91
N HIS A 67 2.36 14.51 -11.95
CA HIS A 67 1.83 15.48 -11.01
C HIS A 67 2.23 15.08 -9.59
N TYR A 68 2.62 16.04 -8.77
CA TYR A 68 3.08 15.84 -7.39
C TYR A 68 4.09 14.68 -7.27
N PRO A 69 5.23 14.76 -7.95
CA PRO A 69 6.22 13.66 -7.99
C PRO A 69 6.78 13.29 -6.61
N TYR A 70 6.58 14.15 -5.62
CA TYR A 70 7.03 13.93 -4.23
C TYR A 70 6.06 13.07 -3.42
N ASN A 71 4.77 12.98 -3.80
CA ASN A 71 3.78 12.24 -3.02
C ASN A 71 4.09 10.74 -2.93
N PRO A 72 4.47 10.03 -4.01
CA PRO A 72 4.89 8.65 -3.91
C PRO A 72 6.08 8.44 -2.98
N THR A 73 7.09 9.33 -3.04
CA THR A 73 8.26 9.28 -2.16
C THR A 73 7.88 9.56 -0.72
N SER A 74 7.01 10.53 -0.48
CA SER A 74 6.51 10.84 0.87
C SER A 74 5.75 9.65 1.47
N LEU A 75 4.90 8.99 0.68
CA LEU A 75 4.19 7.80 1.10
C LEU A 75 5.16 6.65 1.40
N GLN A 76 6.17 6.43 0.57
CA GLN A 76 7.20 5.41 0.80
C GLN A 76 7.92 5.63 2.14
N LEU A 77 8.32 6.87 2.46
CA LEU A 77 8.94 7.20 3.74
C LEU A 77 8.01 6.90 4.92
N ARG A 78 6.71 7.22 4.81
CA ARG A 78 5.73 6.87 5.87
C ARG A 78 5.57 5.36 6.01
N ILE A 79 5.56 4.62 4.90
CA ILE A 79 5.52 3.16 4.91
C ILE A 79 6.76 2.57 5.61
N GLU A 80 7.95 3.10 5.32
CA GLU A 80 9.19 2.68 6.00
C GLU A 80 9.13 2.94 7.51
N GLU A 81 8.62 4.10 7.93
CA GLU A 81 8.40 4.42 9.34
C GLU A 81 7.45 3.42 10.00
N ILE A 82 6.28 3.15 9.38
CA ILE A 82 5.32 2.16 9.87
C ILE A 82 5.98 0.78 9.99
N LEU A 83 6.69 0.35 8.96
CA LEU A 83 7.39 -0.93 8.95
C LEU A 83 8.56 -0.99 9.95
N SER A 84 9.04 0.15 10.44
CA SER A 84 10.05 0.22 11.51
C SER A 84 9.49 0.08 12.91
N MET A 85 8.18 0.27 13.10
CA MET A 85 7.51 0.19 14.39
C MET A 85 7.69 -1.18 15.08
N ARG A 86 7.69 -1.17 16.40
CA ARG A 86 7.78 -2.37 17.25
C ARG A 86 6.89 -2.19 18.47
N PRO A 87 5.73 -2.89 18.53
CA PRO A 87 5.16 -3.81 17.54
C PRO A 87 4.70 -3.12 16.26
N LEU A 88 4.41 -3.91 15.20
CA LEU A 88 3.76 -3.41 14.00
C LEU A 88 2.28 -3.13 14.29
N PRO A 89 1.65 -2.13 13.66
CA PRO A 89 0.22 -1.96 13.70
C PRO A 89 -0.49 -3.09 12.97
N ALA A 90 -1.68 -3.47 13.44
CA ALA A 90 -2.53 -4.42 12.72
C ALA A 90 -3.20 -3.80 11.50
N ASN A 91 -3.46 -2.49 11.55
CA ASN A 91 -4.20 -1.79 10.52
C ASN A 91 -3.53 -0.48 10.12
N VAL A 92 -3.63 -0.15 8.81
CA VAL A 92 -3.38 1.18 8.26
C VAL A 92 -4.66 1.63 7.55
N LEU A 93 -5.21 2.76 7.95
CA LEU A 93 -6.45 3.32 7.43
C LEU A 93 -6.11 4.60 6.64
N VAL A 94 -6.50 4.64 5.36
CA VAL A 94 -6.31 5.82 4.50
C VAL A 94 -7.65 6.51 4.31
N PHE A 95 -7.80 7.70 4.88
CA PHE A 95 -9.05 8.46 4.92
C PHE A 95 -9.20 9.36 3.69
N GLY A 96 -9.42 8.74 2.51
CA GLY A 96 -9.74 9.43 1.27
C GLY A 96 -8.57 10.07 0.54
N ASP A 97 -8.91 10.64 -0.61
CA ASP A 97 -8.01 11.26 -1.57
C ASP A 97 -6.80 10.37 -1.88
N VAL A 98 -7.12 9.11 -2.21
CA VAL A 98 -6.13 8.10 -2.62
C VAL A 98 -5.53 8.50 -3.96
N ALA A 99 -6.40 8.88 -4.91
CA ALA A 99 -6.00 9.35 -6.23
C ALA A 99 -5.62 10.85 -6.22
N TRP A 100 -4.83 11.21 -7.22
CA TRP A 100 -4.31 12.58 -7.34
C TRP A 100 -5.38 13.64 -7.54
N ASP A 101 -6.26 13.51 -8.58
CA ASP A 101 -7.22 14.56 -8.93
C ASP A 101 -8.54 14.00 -9.49
N TYR A 102 -8.48 13.25 -10.57
CA TYR A 102 -9.67 12.75 -11.28
C TYR A 102 -10.02 11.30 -10.96
N GLY A 103 -9.32 10.65 -10.07
CA GLY A 103 -9.55 9.27 -9.69
C GLY A 103 -9.37 8.30 -10.85
N LEU A 104 -8.23 8.35 -11.52
CA LEU A 104 -7.94 7.47 -12.65
C LEU A 104 -7.60 6.05 -12.15
N VAL A 105 -7.90 5.04 -12.97
CA VAL A 105 -7.54 3.64 -12.66
C VAL A 105 -6.03 3.47 -12.46
N ALA A 106 -5.21 4.24 -13.18
CA ALA A 106 -3.76 4.23 -13.05
C ALA A 106 -3.31 4.68 -11.65
N ASP A 107 -3.98 5.69 -11.08
CA ASP A 107 -3.66 6.22 -9.75
C ASP A 107 -3.84 5.14 -8.68
N TYR A 108 -4.99 4.45 -8.70
CA TYR A 108 -5.27 3.37 -7.74
C TYR A 108 -4.35 2.17 -7.91
N ARG A 109 -3.97 1.81 -9.14
CA ARG A 109 -3.00 0.73 -9.39
C ARG A 109 -1.65 1.08 -8.79
N TYR A 110 -1.20 2.31 -8.99
CA TYR A 110 0.08 2.76 -8.46
C TYR A 110 0.02 2.88 -6.92
N ALA A 111 -1.08 3.39 -6.36
CA ALA A 111 -1.29 3.40 -4.92
C ALA A 111 -1.25 1.98 -4.32
N ALA A 112 -1.90 1.00 -4.97
CA ALA A 112 -1.85 -0.40 -4.55
C ALA A 112 -0.43 -0.97 -4.55
N GLU A 113 0.37 -0.64 -5.56
CA GLU A 113 1.78 -1.06 -5.61
C GLU A 113 2.60 -0.45 -4.48
N LEU A 114 2.42 0.83 -4.19
CA LEU A 114 3.12 1.52 -3.11
C LEU A 114 2.73 0.98 -1.72
N LEU A 115 1.46 0.63 -1.51
CA LEU A 115 0.95 0.14 -0.22
C LEU A 115 1.24 -1.36 0.01
N ARG A 116 1.56 -2.12 -1.03
CA ARG A 116 1.83 -3.58 -0.94
C ARG A 116 2.82 -3.98 0.15
N PRO A 117 3.93 -3.25 0.44
CA PRO A 117 4.84 -3.63 1.50
C PRO A 117 4.21 -3.72 2.90
N LEU A 118 3.14 -2.95 3.15
CA LEU A 118 2.36 -3.05 4.39
C LEU A 118 1.60 -4.38 4.45
N GLU A 119 0.91 -4.74 3.36
CA GLU A 119 0.16 -6.00 3.25
C GLU A 119 1.09 -7.22 3.34
N ASP A 120 2.26 -7.15 2.68
CA ASP A 120 3.31 -8.19 2.75
C ASP A 120 3.84 -8.38 4.17
N ALA A 121 3.80 -7.34 5.00
CA ALA A 121 4.17 -7.41 6.41
C ALA A 121 3.05 -7.95 7.31
N GLY A 122 1.85 -8.24 6.75
CA GLY A 122 0.68 -8.73 7.47
C GLY A 122 -0.19 -7.61 8.06
N ILE A 123 0.04 -6.36 7.67
CA ILE A 123 -0.77 -5.22 8.08
C ILE A 123 -1.98 -5.11 7.15
N LYS A 124 -3.17 -4.97 7.69
CA LYS A 124 -4.39 -4.73 6.90
C LYS A 124 -4.43 -3.27 6.45
N VAL A 125 -4.62 -3.03 5.15
CA VAL A 125 -4.79 -1.69 4.61
C VAL A 125 -6.26 -1.50 4.23
N THR A 126 -6.88 -0.45 4.76
CA THR A 126 -8.25 -0.07 4.41
C THR A 126 -8.27 1.35 3.85
N LEU A 127 -8.90 1.49 2.68
CA LEU A 127 -8.97 2.74 1.93
C LEU A 127 -10.37 3.33 2.00
N GLY A 128 -10.48 4.62 2.30
CA GLY A 128 -11.68 5.43 2.13
C GLY A 128 -11.62 6.25 0.85
N LEU A 129 -12.71 6.91 0.50
CA LEU A 129 -12.78 7.80 -0.65
C LEU A 129 -12.95 9.25 -0.22
N GLY A 130 -12.22 10.14 -0.89
CA GLY A 130 -12.32 11.59 -0.76
C GLY A 130 -12.86 12.23 -2.05
N ASN A 131 -12.78 13.56 -2.16
CA ASN A 131 -13.37 14.30 -3.28
C ASN A 131 -12.57 14.16 -4.61
N HIS A 132 -11.31 13.75 -4.55
CA HIS A 132 -10.46 13.46 -5.70
C HIS A 132 -10.64 12.02 -6.22
N ASP A 133 -11.39 11.19 -5.53
CA ASP A 133 -11.60 9.79 -5.90
C ASP A 133 -12.81 9.60 -6.83
N ARG A 134 -12.87 8.40 -7.47
CA ARG A 134 -14.00 7.97 -8.30
C ARG A 134 -14.30 6.50 -8.02
N ARG A 135 -15.54 6.21 -7.56
CA ARG A 135 -15.97 4.84 -7.18
C ARG A 135 -15.78 3.84 -8.31
N THR A 136 -16.19 4.22 -9.53
CA THR A 136 -16.11 3.32 -10.68
C THR A 136 -14.66 2.89 -10.99
N ALA A 137 -13.71 3.79 -10.89
CA ALA A 137 -12.30 3.49 -11.09
C ALA A 137 -11.69 2.76 -9.88
N PHE A 138 -12.05 3.17 -8.67
CA PHE A 138 -11.65 2.54 -7.42
C PHE A 138 -12.09 1.07 -7.37
N PHE A 139 -13.36 0.77 -7.62
CA PHE A 139 -13.89 -0.59 -7.61
C PHE A 139 -13.31 -1.50 -8.72
N LYS A 140 -12.80 -0.92 -9.82
CA LYS A 140 -12.07 -1.70 -10.83
C LYS A 140 -10.73 -2.23 -10.31
N VAL A 141 -10.08 -1.50 -9.40
CA VAL A 141 -8.79 -1.89 -8.83
C VAL A 141 -8.98 -2.65 -7.52
N PHE A 142 -9.97 -2.26 -6.73
CA PHE A 142 -10.29 -2.80 -5.42
C PHE A 142 -11.73 -3.33 -5.35
N PRO A 143 -12.05 -4.42 -6.08
CA PRO A 143 -13.42 -4.93 -6.18
C PRO A 143 -14.00 -5.40 -4.84
N GLN A 144 -13.16 -5.75 -3.86
CA GLN A 144 -13.57 -6.15 -2.52
C GLN A 144 -14.38 -5.06 -1.81
N TYR A 145 -14.14 -3.78 -2.09
CA TYR A 145 -14.90 -2.68 -1.48
C TYR A 145 -16.33 -2.57 -2.03
N ALA A 146 -16.57 -3.00 -3.27
CA ALA A 146 -17.91 -3.07 -3.81
C ALA A 146 -18.67 -4.32 -3.33
N GLN A 147 -17.95 -5.41 -3.07
CA GLN A 147 -18.51 -6.72 -2.69
C GLN A 147 -18.82 -6.83 -1.20
N ASN A 148 -17.97 -6.23 -0.35
CA ASN A 148 -18.03 -6.39 1.11
C ASN A 148 -18.54 -5.15 1.85
N THR A 149 -19.12 -4.19 1.13
CA THR A 149 -19.66 -2.97 1.75
C THR A 149 -21.01 -3.22 2.42
N PRO A 150 -21.27 -2.64 3.61
CA PRO A 150 -22.59 -2.69 4.23
C PRO A 150 -23.61 -1.77 3.53
N VAL A 151 -23.19 -0.88 2.64
CA VAL A 151 -24.05 0.06 1.90
C VAL A 151 -23.82 -0.10 0.40
N ALA A 152 -24.79 -0.67 -0.30
CA ALA A 152 -24.69 -0.92 -1.73
C ALA A 152 -24.30 0.33 -2.53
N GLY A 153 -23.32 0.17 -3.43
CA GLY A 153 -22.82 1.26 -4.28
C GLY A 153 -21.94 2.29 -3.56
N ARG A 154 -21.57 2.07 -2.29
CA ARG A 154 -20.67 2.92 -1.51
C ARG A 154 -19.45 2.14 -1.04
N ALA A 155 -18.32 2.80 -0.88
CA ALA A 155 -17.09 2.21 -0.33
C ALA A 155 -17.06 2.39 1.21
N VAL A 156 -18.08 1.86 1.90
CA VAL A 156 -18.13 1.89 3.36
C VAL A 156 -17.41 0.68 3.92
N SER A 157 -16.54 0.90 4.89
CA SER A 157 -15.79 -0.17 5.57
C SER A 157 -15.97 -0.07 7.08
N VAL A 158 -16.05 -1.23 7.74
CA VAL A 158 -15.99 -1.35 9.20
C VAL A 158 -14.71 -2.08 9.56
N VAL A 159 -13.86 -1.43 10.34
CA VAL A 159 -12.61 -1.99 10.84
C VAL A 159 -12.75 -2.22 12.33
N ALA A 160 -12.90 -3.49 12.72
CA ALA A 160 -12.99 -3.87 14.12
C ALA A 160 -11.57 -3.90 14.73
N LEU A 161 -11.39 -3.15 15.81
CA LEU A 161 -10.24 -3.21 16.70
C LEU A 161 -10.71 -3.78 18.06
N PRO A 162 -9.82 -4.21 18.94
CA PRO A 162 -10.21 -4.88 20.19
C PRO A 162 -11.21 -4.08 21.06
N ASP A 163 -11.07 -2.77 21.10
CA ASP A 163 -11.85 -1.90 21.99
C ASP A 163 -12.76 -0.90 21.24
N VAL A 164 -12.68 -0.83 19.90
CA VAL A 164 -13.43 0.14 19.09
C VAL A 164 -13.59 -0.32 17.65
N ASP A 165 -14.76 -0.02 17.08
CA ASP A 165 -14.98 -0.16 15.64
C ASP A 165 -14.74 1.19 14.93
N VAL A 166 -13.94 1.20 13.90
CA VAL A 166 -13.75 2.36 13.02
C VAL A 166 -14.62 2.19 11.79
N ILE A 167 -15.58 3.09 11.62
CA ILE A 167 -16.47 3.11 10.45
C ILE A 167 -15.95 4.17 9.47
N MET A 168 -15.44 3.73 8.34
CA MET A 168 -15.01 4.60 7.25
C MET A 168 -16.18 4.82 6.31
N LEU A 169 -16.75 6.03 6.35
CA LEU A 169 -17.92 6.39 5.55
C LEU A 169 -17.50 6.88 4.15
N ASP A 170 -18.30 6.55 3.16
CA ASP A 170 -18.20 7.09 1.81
C ASP A 170 -19.23 8.22 1.63
N SER A 171 -18.80 9.45 1.85
CA SER A 171 -19.58 10.68 1.65
C SER A 171 -19.37 11.31 0.27
N LEU A 172 -18.60 10.66 -0.62
CA LEU A 172 -18.28 11.20 -1.95
C LEU A 172 -19.56 11.49 -2.74
N ALA A 173 -19.74 12.74 -3.14
CA ALA A 173 -20.77 13.18 -4.08
C ALA A 173 -20.15 13.26 -5.49
N GLU A 174 -20.25 12.16 -6.25
CA GLU A 174 -19.77 12.19 -7.63
C GLU A 174 -20.68 13.09 -8.47
N LYS A 175 -20.09 14.09 -9.12
CA LYS A 175 -20.81 14.86 -10.12
C LYS A 175 -21.07 13.95 -11.32
N PRO A 176 -22.27 14.02 -11.95
CA PRO A 176 -22.47 13.36 -13.22
C PRO A 176 -21.37 13.80 -14.19
N VAL A 177 -20.76 12.83 -14.86
CA VAL A 177 -19.89 13.13 -16.01
C VAL A 177 -20.80 13.63 -17.11
N LEU A 178 -20.78 14.94 -17.38
CA LEU A 178 -21.51 15.57 -18.47
C LEU A 178 -20.88 15.19 -19.81
#